data_96de385a30d4d03bced4d5234ec27ebc
#
_entry.id   96de385a30d4d03bced4d5234ec27ebc
#
_cell.length_a   1.000
_cell.length_b   1.000
_cell.length_c   1.000
_cell.angle_alpha   90.00
_cell.angle_beta   90.00
_cell.angle_gamma   90.00
#
_symmetry.space_group_name_H-M   'P 1'
#
loop_
_entity.id
_entity.type
_entity.pdbx_description
1 polymer ?
#
loop_
_entity_poly.entity_id
_entity_poly.type
_entity_poly.pdbx_seq_one_letter_code
_entity_poly.pdbx_strand_id
1 'polypeptide(L)'
;MIEFCVGSYEDSLKVSQLGAKQIELNSALSLGGLSPSLSVLKRIKKETDLIVNCMVRPRAAGFFYSKYEKQIIFDEAKLFLENGADGIVFGFLNEDGTIDTLSTKDMVSFIHSYQKTAIFHRAFDCTSNPFEAMETLIDCGVDRVLTSGQMPTASEGKDCLKGLNQRYGEQIQILMGSGVNAQNASELMAYTGIKNIHSSCLGIKEDPTTTTSKVSFSYLKGNGYESMNLEKVKELLNV
;
A
#
# COMPACT_ATOMS: atom_id res chain seq x y z
N MET A 1 14.53 1.17 -3.38
CA MET A 1 13.53 2.21 -2.95
C MET A 1 12.78 1.69 -1.74
N ILE A 2 12.52 2.56 -0.75
CA ILE A 2 11.70 2.22 0.42
C ILE A 2 10.45 3.09 0.37
N GLU A 3 9.27 2.46 0.46
CA GLU A 3 7.97 3.10 0.60
C GLU A 3 7.41 2.81 1.99
N PHE A 4 7.04 3.87 2.71
CA PHE A 4 6.43 3.74 4.04
C PHE A 4 4.91 3.82 3.96
N CYS A 5 4.23 2.84 4.55
CA CYS A 5 2.77 2.83 4.69
C CYS A 5 2.37 3.65 5.93
N VAL A 6 1.70 4.76 5.72
CA VAL A 6 1.34 5.71 6.78
C VAL A 6 -0.18 5.88 6.87
N GLY A 7 -0.68 6.05 8.10
CA GLY A 7 -2.11 6.24 8.38
C GLY A 7 -2.48 7.66 8.80
N SER A 8 -1.50 8.56 8.94
CA SER A 8 -1.74 9.90 9.47
C SER A 8 -0.84 10.98 8.87
N TYR A 9 -1.29 12.23 8.99
CA TYR A 9 -0.47 13.40 8.67
C TYR A 9 0.77 13.50 9.58
N GLU A 10 0.62 13.25 10.89
CA GLU A 10 1.72 13.31 11.85
C GLU A 10 2.83 12.31 11.50
N ASP A 11 2.46 11.06 11.17
CA ASP A 11 3.43 10.05 10.75
C ASP A 11 4.12 10.43 9.44
N SER A 12 3.37 10.99 8.48
CA SER A 12 3.94 11.47 7.21
C SER A 12 5.00 12.56 7.40
N LEU A 13 4.74 13.53 8.29
CA LEU A 13 5.74 14.54 8.63
C LEU A 13 7.00 13.94 9.26
N LYS A 14 6.80 13.04 10.22
CA LYS A 14 7.92 12.42 10.95
C LYS A 14 8.82 11.60 10.04
N VAL A 15 8.24 10.77 9.13
CA VAL A 15 9.06 10.00 8.19
C VAL A 15 9.76 10.88 7.17
N SER A 16 9.14 11.99 6.74
CA SER A 16 9.77 13.00 5.88
C SER A 16 10.99 13.62 6.57
N GLN A 17 10.86 14.01 7.84
CA GLN A 17 11.95 14.57 8.64
C GLN A 17 13.12 13.59 8.84
N LEU A 18 12.84 12.28 8.82
CA LEU A 18 13.87 11.23 8.87
C LEU A 18 14.51 10.94 7.51
N GLY A 19 14.07 11.60 6.43
CA GLY A 19 14.65 11.47 5.10
C GLY A 19 13.95 10.50 4.17
N ALA A 20 12.78 9.96 4.56
CA ALA A 20 11.94 9.19 3.65
C ALA A 20 11.59 10.01 2.39
N LYS A 21 11.48 9.33 1.25
CA LYS A 21 11.17 9.97 -0.04
C LYS A 21 9.78 9.65 -0.54
N GLN A 22 9.23 8.52 -0.12
CA GLN A 22 7.95 8.02 -0.64
C GLN A 22 7.12 7.39 0.45
N ILE A 23 5.82 7.64 0.39
CA ILE A 23 4.81 7.03 1.26
C ILE A 23 3.63 6.51 0.45
N GLU A 24 3.00 5.46 0.99
CA GLU A 24 1.62 5.09 0.66
C GLU A 24 0.73 5.67 1.76
N LEU A 25 -0.15 6.59 1.38
CA LEU A 25 -1.07 7.24 2.32
C LEU A 25 -2.39 6.47 2.40
N ASN A 26 -2.71 6.08 3.63
CA ASN A 26 -3.90 5.31 3.99
C ASN A 26 -4.69 5.98 5.12
N SER A 27 -5.78 5.35 5.49
CA SER A 27 -6.43 5.40 6.79
C SER A 27 -6.67 3.98 7.29
N ALA A 28 -7.06 3.80 8.55
CA ALA A 28 -7.50 2.52 9.12
C ALA A 28 -6.56 1.33 8.77
N LEU A 29 -5.28 1.43 9.11
CA LEU A 29 -4.25 0.43 8.81
C LEU A 29 -4.57 -0.95 9.41
N SER A 30 -5.23 -1.02 10.58
CA SER A 30 -5.73 -2.27 11.19
C SER A 30 -6.72 -3.03 10.32
N LEU A 31 -7.38 -2.34 9.40
CA LEU A 31 -8.30 -2.91 8.41
C LEU A 31 -7.63 -3.20 7.06
N GLY A 32 -6.31 -3.11 7.02
CA GLY A 32 -5.51 -3.32 5.81
C GLY A 32 -5.36 -2.09 4.90
N GLY A 33 -5.63 -0.89 5.43
CA GLY A 33 -5.59 0.37 4.70
C GLY A 33 -6.86 0.67 3.92
N LEU A 34 -7.44 1.84 4.16
CA LEU A 34 -8.59 2.40 3.44
C LEU A 34 -8.21 3.76 2.85
N SER A 35 -9.09 4.31 2.01
CA SER A 35 -8.91 5.63 1.41
C SER A 35 -8.63 6.70 2.48
N PRO A 36 -7.60 7.53 2.31
CA PRO A 36 -7.25 8.57 3.26
C PRO A 36 -8.15 9.80 3.13
N SER A 37 -8.08 10.69 4.11
CA SER A 37 -8.72 11.99 4.01
C SER A 37 -7.99 12.90 3.01
N LEU A 38 -8.76 13.56 2.13
CA LEU A 38 -8.21 14.56 1.19
C LEU A 38 -7.45 15.68 1.90
N SER A 39 -7.94 16.12 3.07
CA SER A 39 -7.29 17.19 3.83
C SER A 39 -5.89 16.78 4.31
N VAL A 40 -5.69 15.50 4.61
CA VAL A 40 -4.37 14.95 4.96
C VAL A 40 -3.44 14.99 3.76
N LEU A 41 -3.88 14.50 2.59
CA LEU A 41 -3.09 14.58 1.35
C LEU A 41 -2.66 16.01 1.04
N LYS A 42 -3.61 16.95 1.00
CA LYS A 42 -3.32 18.36 0.68
C LYS A 42 -2.29 18.96 1.63
N ARG A 43 -2.37 18.62 2.89
CA ARG A 43 -1.47 19.13 3.90
C ARG A 43 -0.05 18.54 3.74
N ILE A 44 0.07 17.24 3.49
CA ILE A 44 1.36 16.59 3.22
C ILE A 44 2.02 17.21 1.99
N LYS A 45 1.28 17.34 0.89
CA LYS A 45 1.81 17.91 -0.37
C LYS A 45 2.23 19.38 -0.25
N LYS A 46 1.62 20.12 0.67
CA LYS A 46 1.99 21.52 0.96
C LYS A 46 3.25 21.63 1.82
N GLU A 47 3.47 20.70 2.74
CA GLU A 47 4.45 20.85 3.83
C GLU A 47 5.66 19.90 3.70
N THR A 48 5.65 19.00 2.68
CA THR A 48 6.74 18.05 2.43
C THR A 48 6.98 17.86 0.93
N ASP A 49 8.17 17.34 0.60
CA ASP A 49 8.54 16.92 -0.77
C ASP A 49 8.31 15.41 -1.00
N LEU A 50 7.47 14.78 -0.19
CA LEU A 50 7.18 13.36 -0.32
C LEU A 50 6.46 13.04 -1.63
N ILE A 51 6.88 11.93 -2.25
CA ILE A 51 6.07 11.22 -3.24
C ILE A 51 4.95 10.53 -2.47
N VAL A 52 3.69 10.84 -2.81
CA VAL A 52 2.51 10.35 -2.08
C VAL A 52 1.64 9.50 -3.01
N ASN A 53 1.64 8.20 -2.78
CA ASN A 53 0.71 7.27 -3.41
C ASN A 53 -0.53 7.11 -2.50
N CYS A 54 -1.72 7.38 -3.03
CA CYS A 54 -2.95 7.33 -2.23
C CYS A 54 -3.71 6.03 -2.45
N MET A 55 -4.09 5.38 -1.35
CA MET A 55 -5.00 4.24 -1.38
C MET A 55 -6.40 4.69 -1.81
N VAL A 56 -7.04 3.93 -2.71
CA VAL A 56 -8.46 4.06 -3.04
C VAL A 56 -9.17 2.74 -2.74
N ARG A 57 -9.63 2.60 -1.52
CA ARG A 57 -10.28 1.41 -0.99
C ARG A 57 -11.40 1.83 -0.04
N PRO A 58 -12.68 1.73 -0.44
CA PRO A 58 -13.79 2.32 0.31
C PRO A 58 -14.19 1.54 1.56
N ARG A 59 -13.80 0.27 1.67
CA ARG A 59 -14.13 -0.59 2.80
C ARG A 59 -13.09 -1.68 3.04
N ALA A 60 -13.09 -2.23 4.24
CA ALA A 60 -12.34 -3.44 4.59
C ALA A 60 -12.87 -4.71 3.86
N ALA A 61 -12.33 -5.87 4.20
CA ALA A 61 -12.57 -7.17 3.59
C ALA A 61 -12.01 -7.31 2.16
N GLY A 62 -12.65 -8.09 1.29
CA GLY A 62 -12.14 -8.46 -0.03
C GLY A 62 -12.19 -7.35 -1.08
N PHE A 63 -11.85 -7.72 -2.31
CA PHE A 63 -11.58 -6.79 -3.41
C PHE A 63 -12.54 -6.98 -4.60
N PHE A 64 -13.59 -7.76 -4.40
CA PHE A 64 -14.72 -7.87 -5.31
C PHE A 64 -15.73 -6.78 -4.96
N TYR A 65 -15.86 -5.78 -5.83
CA TYR A 65 -16.64 -4.57 -5.59
C TYR A 65 -17.90 -4.49 -6.42
N SER A 66 -18.98 -3.98 -5.83
CA SER A 66 -20.18 -3.60 -6.56
C SER A 66 -19.90 -2.42 -7.51
N LYS A 67 -20.81 -2.20 -8.47
CA LYS A 67 -20.72 -1.05 -9.37
C LYS A 67 -20.66 0.30 -8.63
N TYR A 68 -21.33 0.42 -7.50
CA TYR A 68 -21.36 1.65 -6.71
C TYR A 68 -20.03 1.89 -5.97
N GLU A 69 -19.45 0.81 -5.43
CA GLU A 69 -18.12 0.90 -4.80
C GLU A 69 -17.06 1.26 -5.83
N LYS A 70 -17.11 0.68 -7.04
CA LYS A 70 -16.21 1.05 -8.13
C LYS A 70 -16.34 2.53 -8.51
N GLN A 71 -17.57 3.07 -8.58
CA GLN A 71 -17.76 4.50 -8.81
C GLN A 71 -17.08 5.36 -7.75
N ILE A 72 -17.24 5.03 -6.46
CA ILE A 72 -16.57 5.74 -5.37
C ILE A 72 -15.05 5.64 -5.50
N ILE A 73 -14.51 4.46 -5.84
CA ILE A 73 -13.06 4.27 -6.04
C ILE A 73 -12.55 5.20 -7.15
N PHE A 74 -13.24 5.32 -8.27
CA PHE A 74 -12.88 6.24 -9.36
C PHE A 74 -13.01 7.71 -8.96
N ASP A 75 -14.06 8.08 -8.22
CA ASP A 75 -14.26 9.46 -7.74
C ASP A 75 -13.15 9.86 -6.75
N GLU A 76 -12.77 8.97 -5.84
CA GLU A 76 -11.65 9.19 -4.91
C GLU A 76 -10.31 9.28 -5.64
N ALA A 77 -10.06 8.41 -6.62
CA ALA A 77 -8.86 8.46 -7.44
C ALA A 77 -8.75 9.81 -8.16
N LYS A 78 -9.85 10.28 -8.78
CA LYS A 78 -9.92 11.61 -9.40
C LYS A 78 -9.60 12.71 -8.40
N LEU A 79 -10.24 12.67 -7.25
CA LEU A 79 -10.08 13.67 -6.19
C LEU A 79 -8.62 13.75 -5.71
N PHE A 80 -7.96 12.63 -5.52
CA PHE A 80 -6.56 12.60 -5.09
C PHE A 80 -5.61 13.06 -6.19
N LEU A 81 -5.81 12.63 -7.44
CA LEU A 81 -4.99 13.05 -8.58
C LEU A 81 -5.05 14.56 -8.81
N GLU A 82 -6.25 15.14 -8.77
CA GLU A 82 -6.45 16.59 -8.91
C GLU A 82 -5.85 17.40 -7.75
N ASN A 83 -5.54 16.74 -6.62
CA ASN A 83 -4.98 17.40 -5.43
C ASN A 83 -3.53 16.95 -5.11
N GLY A 84 -2.81 16.46 -6.12
CA GLY A 84 -1.36 16.31 -6.06
C GLY A 84 -0.87 14.94 -5.62
N ALA A 85 -1.69 13.89 -5.61
CA ALA A 85 -1.21 12.52 -5.47
C ALA A 85 -0.25 12.17 -6.62
N ASP A 86 0.82 11.44 -6.32
CA ASP A 86 1.83 11.02 -7.29
C ASP A 86 1.54 9.63 -7.86
N GLY A 87 0.67 8.87 -7.21
CA GLY A 87 0.16 7.60 -7.66
C GLY A 87 -1.14 7.23 -6.95
N ILE A 88 -1.83 6.25 -7.52
CA ILE A 88 -3.04 5.66 -6.94
C ILE A 88 -2.79 4.19 -6.70
N VAL A 89 -3.16 3.75 -5.49
CA VAL A 89 -3.05 2.36 -5.03
C VAL A 89 -4.44 1.75 -5.00
N PHE A 90 -4.67 0.74 -5.81
CA PHE A 90 -5.98 0.13 -6.04
C PHE A 90 -5.87 -1.37 -6.30
N GLY A 91 -7.00 -2.06 -6.43
CA GLY A 91 -7.04 -3.45 -6.89
C GLY A 91 -8.46 -3.96 -6.97
N PHE A 92 -8.80 -4.59 -8.11
CA PHE A 92 -10.11 -5.14 -8.42
C PHE A 92 -10.01 -6.62 -8.73
N LEU A 93 -10.79 -7.43 -8.04
CA LEU A 93 -10.90 -8.86 -8.31
C LEU A 93 -12.33 -9.21 -8.76
N ASN A 94 -12.45 -10.27 -9.54
CA ASN A 94 -13.69 -10.97 -9.80
C ASN A 94 -14.05 -11.87 -8.61
N GLU A 95 -15.26 -12.41 -8.61
CA GLU A 95 -15.75 -13.31 -7.57
C GLU A 95 -14.91 -14.61 -7.46
N ASP A 96 -14.34 -15.06 -8.57
CA ASP A 96 -13.47 -16.23 -8.66
C ASP A 96 -12.00 -15.97 -8.25
N GLY A 97 -11.67 -14.75 -7.83
CA GLY A 97 -10.32 -14.34 -7.44
C GLY A 97 -9.40 -14.01 -8.62
N THR A 98 -9.89 -13.96 -9.85
CA THR A 98 -9.12 -13.43 -10.98
C THR A 98 -9.11 -11.90 -10.98
N ILE A 99 -8.16 -11.29 -11.71
CA ILE A 99 -8.12 -9.83 -11.89
C ILE A 99 -9.34 -9.37 -12.70
N ASP A 100 -10.09 -8.38 -12.21
CA ASP A 100 -11.09 -7.68 -13.00
C ASP A 100 -10.37 -6.78 -14.02
N THR A 101 -10.11 -7.36 -15.17
CA THR A 101 -9.31 -6.75 -16.25
C THR A 101 -9.93 -5.45 -16.77
N LEU A 102 -11.26 -5.39 -16.88
CA LEU A 102 -11.94 -4.20 -17.37
C LEU A 102 -11.76 -3.03 -16.42
N SER A 103 -12.14 -3.20 -15.16
CA SER A 103 -12.00 -2.14 -14.15
C SER A 103 -10.54 -1.74 -13.93
N THR A 104 -9.60 -2.70 -14.03
CA THR A 104 -8.17 -2.45 -13.89
C THR A 104 -7.64 -1.61 -15.06
N LYS A 105 -7.96 -1.97 -16.30
CA LYS A 105 -7.54 -1.17 -17.50
C LYS A 105 -8.12 0.23 -17.48
N ASP A 106 -9.38 0.38 -17.11
CA ASP A 106 -10.03 1.68 -17.02
C ASP A 106 -9.33 2.56 -15.96
N MET A 107 -9.03 2.01 -14.78
CA MET A 107 -8.32 2.74 -13.72
C MET A 107 -6.90 3.10 -14.14
N VAL A 108 -6.14 2.19 -14.72
CA VAL A 108 -4.79 2.48 -15.23
C VAL A 108 -4.81 3.59 -16.26
N SER A 109 -5.70 3.50 -17.26
CA SER A 109 -5.85 4.53 -18.30
C SER A 109 -6.22 5.88 -17.70
N PHE A 110 -7.09 5.88 -16.70
CA PHE A 110 -7.48 7.08 -15.98
C PHE A 110 -6.30 7.71 -15.22
N ILE A 111 -5.52 6.93 -14.46
CA ILE A 111 -4.34 7.40 -13.73
C ILE A 111 -3.27 7.95 -14.70
N HIS A 112 -3.01 7.22 -15.78
CA HIS A 112 -2.04 7.62 -16.79
C HIS A 112 -2.44 8.91 -17.54
N SER A 113 -3.74 9.23 -17.64
CA SER A 113 -4.19 10.51 -18.21
C SER A 113 -3.72 11.72 -17.38
N TYR A 114 -3.43 11.52 -16.09
CA TYR A 114 -2.79 12.49 -15.20
C TYR A 114 -1.26 12.38 -15.17
N GLN A 115 -0.65 11.47 -15.94
CA GLN A 115 0.80 11.16 -15.92
C GLN A 115 1.28 10.70 -14.51
N LYS A 116 0.47 9.89 -13.83
CA LYS A 116 0.72 9.38 -12.48
C LYS A 116 0.84 7.85 -12.48
N THR A 117 1.39 7.31 -11.36
CA THR A 117 1.72 5.89 -11.23
C THR A 117 0.50 5.07 -10.81
N ALA A 118 0.22 4.01 -11.54
CA ALA A 118 -0.83 3.03 -11.26
C ALA A 118 -0.25 1.85 -10.46
N ILE A 119 -0.69 1.67 -9.21
CA ILE A 119 -0.13 0.68 -8.29
C ILE A 119 -1.22 -0.30 -7.89
N PHE A 120 -1.01 -1.59 -8.19
CA PHE A 120 -1.92 -2.64 -7.75
C PHE A 120 -1.50 -3.15 -6.38
N HIS A 121 -2.41 -3.06 -5.40
CA HIS A 121 -2.11 -3.42 -4.02
C HIS A 121 -2.21 -4.93 -3.76
N ARG A 122 -2.19 -5.33 -2.49
CA ARG A 122 -2.20 -6.73 -2.05
C ARG A 122 -3.47 -7.52 -2.39
N ALA A 123 -4.43 -6.99 -3.14
CA ALA A 123 -5.43 -7.81 -3.81
C ALA A 123 -4.77 -8.88 -4.69
N PHE A 124 -3.58 -8.61 -5.21
CA PHE A 124 -2.73 -9.58 -5.89
C PHE A 124 -2.49 -10.85 -5.06
N ASP A 125 -2.28 -10.71 -3.76
CA ASP A 125 -2.03 -11.85 -2.87
C ASP A 125 -3.28 -12.75 -2.66
N CYS A 126 -4.45 -12.28 -3.10
CA CYS A 126 -5.71 -13.03 -3.06
C CYS A 126 -6.08 -13.67 -4.41
N THR A 127 -5.23 -13.57 -5.42
CA THR A 127 -5.48 -14.20 -6.72
C THR A 127 -5.20 -15.70 -6.69
N SER A 128 -5.87 -16.46 -7.56
CA SER A 128 -5.74 -17.92 -7.63
C SER A 128 -4.40 -18.39 -8.16
N ASN A 129 -3.80 -17.63 -9.10
CA ASN A 129 -2.50 -17.92 -9.71
C ASN A 129 -1.68 -16.62 -9.84
N PRO A 130 -0.56 -16.45 -9.10
CA PRO A 130 0.21 -15.23 -9.11
C PRO A 130 0.90 -14.94 -10.45
N PHE A 131 1.25 -15.96 -11.22
CA PHE A 131 1.91 -15.77 -12.51
C PHE A 131 0.92 -15.29 -13.57
N GLU A 132 -0.26 -15.90 -13.67
CA GLU A 132 -1.33 -15.45 -14.56
C GLU A 132 -1.85 -14.06 -14.17
N ALA A 133 -1.98 -13.79 -12.87
CA ALA A 133 -2.36 -12.47 -12.38
C ALA A 133 -1.32 -11.41 -12.76
N MET A 134 -0.03 -11.72 -12.66
CA MET A 134 1.05 -10.80 -13.04
C MET A 134 1.01 -10.48 -14.54
N GLU A 135 0.86 -11.50 -15.40
CA GLU A 135 0.71 -11.32 -16.84
C GLU A 135 -0.49 -10.41 -17.16
N THR A 136 -1.62 -10.68 -16.51
CA THR A 136 -2.83 -9.84 -16.67
C THR A 136 -2.59 -8.37 -16.26
N LEU A 137 -1.87 -8.12 -15.16
CA LEU A 137 -1.57 -6.76 -14.71
C LEU A 137 -0.61 -6.03 -15.65
N ILE A 138 0.37 -6.74 -16.22
CA ILE A 138 1.25 -6.21 -17.27
C ILE A 138 0.44 -5.82 -18.50
N ASP A 139 -0.45 -6.70 -18.97
CA ASP A 139 -1.34 -6.44 -20.11
C ASP A 139 -2.35 -5.30 -19.85
N CYS A 140 -2.65 -5.03 -18.59
CA CYS A 140 -3.45 -3.86 -18.18
C CYS A 140 -2.63 -2.56 -18.13
N GLY A 141 -1.29 -2.64 -18.19
CA GLY A 141 -0.40 -1.49 -18.10
C GLY A 141 -0.16 -0.99 -16.68
N VAL A 142 -0.30 -1.85 -15.67
CA VAL A 142 0.01 -1.50 -14.27
C VAL A 142 1.51 -1.25 -14.12
N ASP A 143 1.89 -0.15 -13.46
CA ASP A 143 3.30 0.22 -13.30
C ASP A 143 3.97 -0.54 -12.17
N ARG A 144 3.22 -0.82 -11.08
CA ARG A 144 3.76 -1.44 -9.86
C ARG A 144 2.77 -2.37 -9.20
N VAL A 145 3.29 -3.47 -8.63
CA VAL A 145 2.50 -4.42 -7.82
C VAL A 145 3.09 -4.53 -6.42
N LEU A 146 2.27 -4.30 -5.39
CA LEU A 146 2.60 -4.57 -4.00
C LEU A 146 2.17 -6.00 -3.65
N THR A 147 3.10 -6.84 -3.23
CA THR A 147 2.83 -8.25 -2.91
C THR A 147 3.74 -8.79 -1.82
N SER A 148 3.26 -9.80 -1.12
CA SER A 148 4.03 -10.67 -0.21
C SER A 148 4.31 -12.06 -0.80
N GLY A 149 4.05 -12.26 -2.09
CA GLY A 149 4.17 -13.57 -2.73
C GLY A 149 3.06 -14.53 -2.35
N GLN A 150 1.83 -14.03 -2.18
CA GLN A 150 0.61 -14.77 -1.78
C GLN A 150 0.70 -15.46 -0.42
N MET A 151 1.58 -14.98 0.45
CA MET A 151 1.72 -15.50 1.82
C MET A 151 1.45 -14.40 2.86
N PRO A 152 1.23 -14.74 4.13
CA PRO A 152 1.02 -13.76 5.18
C PRO A 152 2.14 -12.72 5.27
N THR A 153 3.39 -13.15 5.06
CA THR A 153 4.57 -12.28 5.07
C THR A 153 5.45 -12.48 3.83
N ALA A 154 6.22 -11.46 3.47
CA ALA A 154 7.21 -11.55 2.39
C ALA A 154 8.29 -12.62 2.65
N SER A 155 8.64 -12.87 3.91
CA SER A 155 9.58 -13.92 4.29
C SER A 155 9.06 -15.31 3.95
N GLU A 156 7.77 -15.57 4.18
CA GLU A 156 7.13 -16.84 3.82
C GLU A 156 6.92 -16.98 2.31
N GLY A 157 6.64 -15.86 1.62
CA GLY A 157 6.40 -15.82 0.18
C GLY A 157 7.65 -15.60 -0.68
N LYS A 158 8.87 -15.65 -0.10
CA LYS A 158 10.11 -15.29 -0.79
C LYS A 158 10.39 -16.07 -2.06
N ASP A 159 9.99 -17.35 -2.14
CA ASP A 159 10.18 -18.16 -3.31
C ASP A 159 9.29 -17.73 -4.47
N CYS A 160 8.02 -17.43 -4.19
CA CYS A 160 7.10 -16.86 -5.16
C CYS A 160 7.60 -15.48 -5.63
N LEU A 161 7.98 -14.60 -4.70
CA LEU A 161 8.55 -13.27 -5.01
C LEU A 161 9.76 -13.37 -5.93
N LYS A 162 10.67 -14.30 -5.66
CA LYS A 162 11.83 -14.58 -6.51
C LYS A 162 11.42 -15.01 -7.92
N GLY A 163 10.49 -15.97 -8.02
CA GLY A 163 9.98 -16.44 -9.31
C GLY A 163 9.31 -15.34 -10.12
N LEU A 164 8.48 -14.50 -9.48
CA LEU A 164 7.84 -13.34 -10.11
C LEU A 164 8.88 -12.32 -10.60
N ASN A 165 9.86 -11.99 -9.78
CA ASN A 165 10.90 -11.03 -10.15
C ASN A 165 11.77 -11.52 -11.29
N GLN A 166 12.17 -12.79 -11.28
CA GLN A 166 12.96 -13.40 -12.35
C GLN A 166 12.23 -13.37 -13.70
N ARG A 167 10.89 -13.54 -13.69
CA ARG A 167 10.12 -13.65 -14.92
C ARG A 167 9.61 -12.29 -15.42
N TYR A 168 9.26 -11.38 -14.51
CA TYR A 168 8.54 -10.16 -14.86
C TYR A 168 9.18 -8.86 -14.36
N GLY A 169 10.25 -8.92 -13.58
CA GLY A 169 10.84 -7.73 -12.94
C GLY A 169 11.35 -6.64 -13.90
N GLU A 170 11.59 -6.99 -15.18
CA GLU A 170 11.95 -6.02 -16.23
C GLU A 170 10.71 -5.37 -16.89
N GLN A 171 9.50 -5.91 -16.65
CA GLN A 171 8.26 -5.46 -17.29
C GLN A 171 7.37 -4.67 -16.33
N ILE A 172 7.40 -5.00 -15.04
CA ILE A 172 6.59 -4.36 -14.01
C ILE A 172 7.39 -4.23 -12.72
N GLN A 173 7.26 -3.09 -12.02
CA GLN A 173 7.95 -2.91 -10.76
C GLN A 173 7.28 -3.71 -9.63
N ILE A 174 8.02 -4.64 -9.03
CA ILE A 174 7.54 -5.39 -7.86
C ILE A 174 7.97 -4.67 -6.59
N LEU A 175 7.01 -4.38 -5.72
CA LEU A 175 7.17 -3.79 -4.40
C LEU A 175 6.87 -4.87 -3.35
N MET A 176 7.91 -5.32 -2.64
CA MET A 176 7.82 -6.38 -1.66
C MET A 176 7.35 -5.84 -0.32
N GLY A 177 6.22 -6.34 0.19
CA GLY A 177 5.63 -5.87 1.44
C GLY A 177 5.09 -6.97 2.34
N SER A 178 4.57 -6.58 3.48
CA SER A 178 4.11 -7.42 4.60
C SER A 178 5.24 -8.05 5.40
N GLY A 179 5.45 -7.53 6.60
CA GLY A 179 6.47 -8.04 7.54
C GLY A 179 7.91 -7.67 7.18
N VAL A 180 8.14 -6.83 6.17
CA VAL A 180 9.48 -6.33 5.83
C VAL A 180 9.92 -5.29 6.87
N ASN A 181 11.12 -5.47 7.39
CA ASN A 181 11.73 -4.63 8.42
C ASN A 181 13.27 -4.65 8.28
N ALA A 182 13.98 -3.86 9.09
CA ALA A 182 15.43 -3.74 9.01
C ALA A 182 16.18 -5.06 9.21
N GLN A 183 15.61 -6.00 9.99
CA GLN A 183 16.25 -7.27 10.32
C GLN A 183 16.20 -8.28 9.15
N ASN A 184 15.21 -8.18 8.24
CA ASN A 184 15.04 -9.14 7.14
C ASN A 184 15.17 -8.53 5.74
N ALA A 185 15.14 -7.20 5.61
CA ALA A 185 15.09 -6.54 4.30
C ALA A 185 16.30 -6.88 3.42
N SER A 186 17.53 -6.80 3.96
CA SER A 186 18.75 -7.09 3.20
C SER A 186 18.79 -8.55 2.69
N GLU A 187 18.40 -9.52 3.54
CA GLU A 187 18.33 -10.93 3.15
C GLU A 187 17.26 -11.15 2.07
N LEU A 188 16.07 -10.59 2.26
CA LEU A 188 14.98 -10.72 1.29
C LEU A 188 15.34 -10.08 -0.06
N MET A 189 15.93 -8.89 -0.07
CA MET A 189 16.38 -8.23 -1.30
C MET A 189 17.46 -9.07 -2.03
N ALA A 190 18.43 -9.61 -1.29
CA ALA A 190 19.47 -10.45 -1.86
C ALA A 190 18.90 -11.76 -2.43
N TYR A 191 17.96 -12.40 -1.74
CA TYR A 191 17.36 -13.66 -2.15
C TYR A 191 16.41 -13.53 -3.34
N THR A 192 15.54 -12.51 -3.32
CA THR A 192 14.48 -12.32 -4.33
C THR A 192 14.95 -11.53 -5.55
N GLY A 193 16.01 -10.72 -5.41
CA GLY A 193 16.44 -9.73 -6.39
C GLY A 193 15.58 -8.46 -6.43
N ILE A 194 14.50 -8.39 -5.64
CA ILE A 194 13.61 -7.22 -5.55
C ILE A 194 14.28 -6.15 -4.68
N LYS A 195 14.44 -4.93 -5.22
CA LYS A 195 15.07 -3.80 -4.52
C LYS A 195 14.07 -2.78 -3.95
N ASN A 196 12.78 -3.00 -4.20
CA ASN A 196 11.72 -2.10 -3.74
C ASN A 196 10.98 -2.76 -2.58
N ILE A 197 10.97 -2.10 -1.45
CA ILE A 197 10.35 -2.62 -0.22
C ILE A 197 9.32 -1.66 0.34
N HIS A 198 8.30 -2.23 0.97
CA HIS A 198 7.18 -1.53 1.59
C HIS A 198 7.05 -1.96 3.04
N SER A 199 6.97 -0.99 3.95
CA SER A 199 6.85 -1.27 5.38
C SER A 199 6.00 -0.23 6.10
N SER A 200 5.15 -0.69 7.01
CA SER A 200 4.41 0.19 7.92
C SER A 200 5.27 0.66 9.10
N CYS A 201 6.38 -0.01 9.40
CA CYS A 201 7.12 0.22 10.63
C CYS A 201 6.22 0.41 11.86
N LEU A 202 5.18 -0.44 11.95
CA LEU A 202 4.07 -0.28 12.88
C LEU A 202 4.53 -0.16 14.32
N GLY A 203 3.99 0.84 15.01
CA GLY A 203 4.00 1.06 16.44
C GLY A 203 2.61 1.35 16.96
N ILE A 204 2.49 1.49 18.26
CA ILE A 204 1.26 1.83 18.96
C ILE A 204 1.53 3.12 19.74
N LYS A 205 0.62 4.08 19.65
CA LYS A 205 0.63 5.30 20.47
C LYS A 205 -0.54 5.22 21.45
N GLU A 206 -0.24 5.34 22.73
CA GLU A 206 -1.25 5.31 23.77
C GLU A 206 -2.18 6.52 23.71
N ASP A 207 -3.47 6.29 23.94
CA ASP A 207 -4.47 7.33 24.11
C ASP A 207 -5.21 7.11 25.44
N PRO A 208 -5.07 8.04 26.42
CA PRO A 208 -5.64 7.90 27.75
C PRO A 208 -7.18 7.93 27.76
N THR A 209 -7.81 8.31 26.64
CA THR A 209 -9.26 8.43 26.52
C THR A 209 -9.93 7.21 25.87
N THR A 210 -9.15 6.25 25.38
CA THR A 210 -9.66 5.06 24.69
C THR A 210 -10.62 4.23 25.53
N THR A 211 -10.36 4.09 26.85
CA THR A 211 -11.17 3.27 27.76
C THR A 211 -11.46 4.02 29.07
N THR A 212 -12.70 3.95 29.50
CA THR A 212 -13.18 4.43 30.80
C THR A 212 -13.68 3.24 31.65
N SER A 213 -14.15 3.51 32.86
CA SER A 213 -14.79 2.48 33.71
C SER A 213 -16.11 1.93 33.13
N LYS A 214 -16.68 2.58 32.11
CA LYS A 214 -18.02 2.25 31.56
C LYS A 214 -18.00 1.89 30.08
N VAL A 215 -17.07 2.47 29.28
CA VAL A 215 -17.07 2.35 27.82
C VAL A 215 -15.64 2.17 27.33
N SER A 216 -15.45 1.33 26.32
CA SER A 216 -14.18 1.17 25.62
C SER A 216 -14.38 1.35 24.11
N PHE A 217 -13.50 2.12 23.49
CA PHE A 217 -13.34 2.26 22.04
C PHE A 217 -12.07 1.55 21.55
N SER A 218 -11.47 0.69 22.37
CA SER A 218 -10.30 -0.09 21.97
C SER A 218 -10.64 -1.03 20.82
N TYR A 219 -9.87 -0.97 19.74
CA TYR A 219 -9.95 -1.85 18.56
C TYR A 219 -8.63 -2.64 18.36
N LEU A 220 -7.63 -2.32 19.18
CA LEU A 220 -6.37 -3.04 19.28
C LEU A 220 -6.24 -3.66 20.67
N LYS A 221 -5.24 -4.51 20.84
CA LYS A 221 -4.85 -4.97 22.18
C LYS A 221 -4.21 -3.80 22.95
N GLY A 222 -4.87 -3.33 24.01
CA GLY A 222 -4.46 -2.15 24.79
C GLY A 222 -5.30 -0.91 24.46
N ASN A 223 -4.87 0.26 24.93
CA ASN A 223 -5.59 1.54 24.84
C ASN A 223 -4.99 2.51 23.80
N GLY A 224 -4.25 1.98 22.85
CA GLY A 224 -3.59 2.81 21.85
C GLY A 224 -4.24 2.73 20.48
N TYR A 225 -3.63 3.47 19.56
CA TYR A 225 -3.94 3.44 18.13
C TYR A 225 -2.65 3.28 17.31
N GLU A 226 -2.81 2.88 16.04
CA GLU A 226 -1.68 2.71 15.15
C GLU A 226 -0.96 4.02 14.89
N SER A 227 0.36 3.99 14.99
CA SER A 227 1.27 5.06 14.61
C SER A 227 2.59 4.42 14.15
N MET A 228 3.46 5.18 13.53
CA MET A 228 4.76 4.66 13.14
C MET A 228 5.73 4.61 14.32
N ASN A 229 6.52 3.55 14.38
CA ASN A 229 7.66 3.46 15.26
C ASN A 229 8.88 4.07 14.56
N LEU A 230 9.31 5.25 15.02
CA LEU A 230 10.36 6.02 14.37
C LEU A 230 11.75 5.37 14.45
N GLU A 231 12.01 4.55 15.44
CA GLU A 231 13.27 3.80 15.51
C GLU A 231 13.32 2.73 14.42
N LYS A 232 12.22 1.98 14.21
CA LYS A 232 12.12 1.05 13.07
C LYS A 232 12.26 1.74 11.72
N VAL A 233 11.74 2.98 11.58
CA VAL A 233 11.92 3.79 10.36
C VAL A 233 13.39 4.11 10.14
N LYS A 234 14.10 4.61 11.18
CA LYS A 234 15.53 4.90 11.11
C LYS A 234 16.35 3.66 10.78
N GLU A 235 16.08 2.54 11.45
CA GLU A 235 16.75 1.26 11.18
C GLU A 235 16.57 0.86 9.71
N LEU A 236 15.35 0.93 9.18
CA LEU A 236 15.05 0.53 7.80
C LEU A 236 15.67 1.48 6.76
N LEU A 237 15.76 2.77 7.05
CA LEU A 237 16.40 3.75 6.15
C LEU A 237 17.93 3.53 6.01
N ASN A 238 18.55 2.78 6.93
CA ASN A 238 19.97 2.44 6.91
C ASN A 238 20.29 1.10 6.24
N VAL A 239 19.28 0.38 5.71
CA VAL A 239 19.45 -0.86 4.97
C VAL A 239 19.77 -0.59 3.52
#